data_41670505f4ff7659b80ce9081c2b1143
#
_entry.id   41670505f4ff7659b80ce9081c2b1143
#
_cell.length_a   1.000
_cell.length_b   1.000
_cell.length_c   1.000
_cell.angle_alpha   90.00
_cell.angle_beta   90.00
_cell.angle_gamma   90.00
#
_symmetry.space_group_name_H-M   'P 1'
#
loop_
_entity.id
_entity.type
_entity.pdbx_description
1 polymer ?
#
loop_
_entity_poly.entity_id
_entity_poly.type
_entity_poly.pdbx_seq_one_letter_code
_entity_poly.pdbx_strand_id
1 'polypeptide(L)'
;GYYSKELIVNSGLSSNLFFAKYVYFISVIVVLLTSIYSFRLIYYVFHGSLNLSELKYIKAKEPSIYFLLPLVLLGLFSIFSGYFFKDFFINEKYAQLWIISNVINISNFDLHHKIYLIYFIPTVFAFFGIILIFYFYFFKQNVILFLKKKFSSFYQFLLNKWYFDDFYNRIIVKNIIKLSENLWKK
;
A
#
# COMPACT_ATOMS: atom_id res chain seq x y z
N GLY A 1 -9.82 4.04 -3.95
CA GLY A 1 -8.43 3.54 -4.13
C GLY A 1 -8.30 2.43 -5.15
N TYR A 2 -9.22 1.46 -5.20
CA TYR A 2 -9.15 0.33 -6.14
C TYR A 2 -9.20 0.81 -7.60
N TYR A 3 -10.26 1.50 -7.98
CA TYR A 3 -10.48 1.94 -9.36
C TYR A 3 -9.38 2.89 -9.87
N SER A 4 -8.97 3.86 -9.07
CA SER A 4 -7.91 4.80 -9.47
C SER A 4 -6.54 4.11 -9.63
N LYS A 5 -6.21 3.19 -8.71
CA LYS A 5 -4.97 2.40 -8.79
C LYS A 5 -4.94 1.52 -10.05
N GLU A 6 -6.05 0.85 -10.35
CA GLU A 6 -6.18 -0.01 -11.52
C GLU A 6 -6.02 0.79 -12.82
N LEU A 7 -6.63 1.96 -12.92
CA LEU A 7 -6.47 2.86 -14.07
C LEU A 7 -5.02 3.31 -14.27
N ILE A 8 -4.34 3.73 -13.19
CA ILE A 8 -2.93 4.15 -13.26
C ILE A 8 -2.04 3.00 -13.75
N VAL A 9 -2.24 1.79 -13.23
CA VAL A 9 -1.46 0.61 -13.67
C VAL A 9 -1.75 0.30 -15.14
N ASN A 10 -3.01 0.30 -15.53
CA ASN A 10 -3.42 -0.04 -16.90
C ASN A 10 -3.07 1.05 -17.92
N SER A 11 -2.93 2.32 -17.50
CA SER A 11 -2.47 3.40 -18.38
C SER A 11 -1.07 3.15 -18.95
N GLY A 12 -0.23 2.39 -18.24
CA GLY A 12 1.05 1.93 -18.75
C GLY A 12 0.97 1.05 -20.00
N LEU A 13 -0.15 0.33 -20.20
CA LEU A 13 -0.34 -0.48 -21.42
C LEU A 13 -0.84 0.31 -22.61
N SER A 14 -1.63 1.36 -22.37
CA SER A 14 -2.22 2.18 -23.41
C SER A 14 -1.27 3.26 -23.93
N SER A 15 -0.21 3.58 -23.18
CA SER A 15 0.75 4.59 -23.59
C SER A 15 1.75 4.03 -24.63
N ASN A 16 2.07 4.86 -25.64
CA ASN A 16 3.04 4.53 -26.70
C ASN A 16 4.50 4.83 -26.30
N LEU A 17 4.76 5.15 -25.04
CA LEU A 17 6.09 5.44 -24.56
C LEU A 17 6.97 4.18 -24.53
N PHE A 18 8.25 4.34 -24.88
CA PHE A 18 9.20 3.21 -24.94
C PHE A 18 9.27 2.41 -23.66
N PHE A 19 9.24 3.06 -22.50
CA PHE A 19 9.32 2.42 -21.19
C PHE A 19 7.97 1.97 -20.59
N ALA A 20 6.86 2.26 -21.25
CA ALA A 20 5.52 2.04 -20.68
C ALA A 20 5.24 0.59 -20.30
N LYS A 21 5.68 -0.37 -21.12
CA LYS A 21 5.53 -1.80 -20.83
C LYS A 21 6.32 -2.24 -19.60
N TYR A 22 7.52 -1.69 -19.40
CA TYR A 22 8.33 -1.95 -18.20
C TYR A 22 7.67 -1.36 -16.95
N VAL A 23 7.14 -0.14 -17.05
CA VAL A 23 6.39 0.51 -15.96
C VAL A 23 5.18 -0.33 -15.57
N TYR A 24 4.40 -0.83 -16.55
CA TYR A 24 3.29 -1.72 -16.28
C TYR A 24 3.74 -2.99 -15.53
N PHE A 25 4.78 -3.68 -16.02
CA PHE A 25 5.29 -4.90 -15.39
C PHE A 25 5.75 -4.67 -13.95
N ILE A 26 6.51 -3.60 -13.71
CA ILE A 26 6.95 -3.22 -12.36
C ILE A 26 5.74 -2.89 -11.49
N SER A 27 4.75 -2.17 -12.01
CA SER A 27 3.52 -1.81 -11.28
C SER A 27 2.72 -3.05 -10.85
N VAL A 28 2.63 -4.09 -11.69
CA VAL A 28 1.99 -5.36 -11.33
C VAL A 28 2.73 -6.06 -10.19
N ILE A 29 4.07 -6.07 -10.21
CA ILE A 29 4.87 -6.59 -9.09
C ILE A 29 4.61 -5.78 -7.81
N VAL A 30 4.54 -4.46 -7.91
CA VAL A 30 4.23 -3.58 -6.78
C VAL A 30 2.83 -3.88 -6.23
N VAL A 31 1.84 -4.15 -7.06
CA VAL A 31 0.49 -4.57 -6.62
C VAL A 31 0.55 -5.85 -5.81
N LEU A 32 1.29 -6.86 -6.27
CA LEU A 32 1.51 -8.11 -5.52
C LEU A 32 2.18 -7.85 -4.17
N LEU A 33 3.26 -7.08 -4.14
CA LEU A 33 3.98 -6.78 -2.90
C LEU A 33 3.12 -5.97 -1.91
N THR A 34 2.30 -5.04 -2.41
CA THR A 34 1.39 -4.25 -1.56
C THR A 34 0.31 -5.12 -0.93
N SER A 35 -0.24 -6.09 -1.66
CA SER A 35 -1.20 -7.04 -1.09
C SER A 35 -0.54 -7.93 -0.02
N ILE A 36 0.67 -8.40 -0.27
CA ILE A 36 1.45 -9.20 0.67
C ILE A 36 1.66 -8.45 2.00
N TYR A 37 2.18 -7.22 1.98
CA TYR A 37 2.45 -6.51 3.23
C TYR A 37 1.18 -6.10 3.97
N SER A 38 0.11 -5.73 3.26
CA SER A 38 -1.16 -5.34 3.87
C SER A 38 -1.82 -6.53 4.60
N PHE A 39 -1.87 -7.68 3.95
CA PHE A 39 -2.45 -8.88 4.56
C PHE A 39 -1.55 -9.52 5.63
N ARG A 40 -0.24 -9.32 5.55
CA ARG A 40 0.67 -9.64 6.66
C ARG A 40 0.31 -8.87 7.91
N LEU A 41 0.02 -7.57 7.78
CA LEU A 41 -0.40 -6.75 8.91
C LEU A 41 -1.72 -7.26 9.50
N ILE A 42 -2.70 -7.57 8.66
CA ILE A 42 -3.99 -8.15 9.09
C ILE A 42 -3.76 -9.47 9.84
N TYR A 43 -2.88 -10.34 9.31
CA TYR A 43 -2.55 -11.59 9.97
C TYR A 43 -2.01 -11.37 11.38
N TYR A 44 -1.02 -10.50 11.55
CA TYR A 44 -0.41 -10.25 12.86
C TYR A 44 -1.36 -9.59 13.86
N VAL A 45 -2.24 -8.73 13.39
CA VAL A 45 -3.18 -8.00 14.27
C VAL A 45 -4.36 -8.89 14.70
N PHE A 46 -4.91 -9.69 13.78
CA PHE A 46 -6.17 -10.41 14.03
C PHE A 46 -6.02 -11.92 14.19
N HIS A 47 -4.96 -12.53 13.66
CA HIS A 47 -4.77 -13.99 13.63
C HIS A 47 -3.47 -14.44 14.29
N GLY A 48 -2.63 -13.52 14.71
CA GLY A 48 -1.38 -13.82 15.40
C GLY A 48 -1.60 -14.28 16.84
N SER A 49 -0.53 -14.80 17.47
CA SER A 49 -0.53 -15.12 18.89
C SER A 49 -0.68 -13.85 19.74
N LEU A 50 -1.38 -13.97 20.86
CA LEU A 50 -1.54 -12.89 21.83
C LEU A 50 -0.18 -12.49 22.43
N ASN A 51 0.21 -11.25 22.23
CA ASN A 51 1.41 -10.66 22.86
C ASN A 51 1.13 -9.99 24.20
N LEU A 52 -0.12 -10.06 24.67
CA LEU A 52 -0.55 -9.49 25.95
C LEU A 52 -0.59 -10.58 27.02
N SER A 53 -0.30 -10.19 28.27
CA SER A 53 -0.59 -11.09 29.41
C SER A 53 -2.09 -11.39 29.45
N GLU A 54 -2.46 -12.61 29.80
CA GLU A 54 -3.87 -13.06 29.87
C GLU A 54 -4.74 -12.11 30.71
N LEU A 55 -4.21 -11.59 31.82
CA LEU A 55 -4.90 -10.62 32.67
C LEU A 55 -5.26 -9.30 31.97
N LYS A 56 -4.41 -8.83 31.04
CA LYS A 56 -4.71 -7.61 30.27
C LYS A 56 -5.73 -7.88 29.16
N TYR A 57 -5.71 -9.09 28.60
CA TYR A 57 -6.67 -9.49 27.58
C TYR A 57 -8.09 -9.60 28.16
N ILE A 58 -8.24 -10.22 29.33
CA ILE A 58 -9.54 -10.37 30.02
C ILE A 58 -10.14 -9.00 30.40
N LYS A 59 -9.29 -7.99 30.65
CA LYS A 59 -9.74 -6.61 30.96
C LYS A 59 -10.04 -5.78 29.73
N ALA A 60 -9.72 -6.25 28.52
CA ALA A 60 -10.06 -5.55 27.29
C ALA A 60 -11.58 -5.56 27.09
N LYS A 61 -12.17 -4.38 26.96
CA LYS A 61 -13.60 -4.20 26.69
C LYS A 61 -13.79 -3.56 25.34
N GLU A 62 -14.90 -3.88 24.72
CA GLU A 62 -15.34 -3.18 23.51
C GLU A 62 -15.52 -1.68 23.80
N PRO A 63 -15.09 -0.81 22.87
CA PRO A 63 -15.28 0.63 23.02
C PRO A 63 -16.77 1.00 23.00
N SER A 64 -17.09 2.15 23.59
CA SER A 64 -18.46 2.64 23.58
C SER A 64 -18.94 2.91 22.14
N ILE A 65 -20.26 2.89 21.93
CA ILE A 65 -20.89 3.10 20.62
C ILE A 65 -20.49 4.42 19.96
N TYR A 66 -20.16 5.43 20.77
CA TYR A 66 -19.70 6.73 20.27
C TYR A 66 -18.37 6.66 19.53
N PHE A 67 -17.49 5.72 19.88
CA PHE A 67 -16.24 5.44 19.16
C PHE A 67 -16.43 4.49 17.99
N LEU A 68 -17.37 3.54 18.11
CA LEU A 68 -17.68 2.57 17.05
C LEU A 68 -18.38 3.22 15.85
N LEU A 69 -19.29 4.15 16.07
CA LEU A 69 -20.09 4.77 15.03
C LEU A 69 -19.26 5.44 13.93
N PRO A 70 -18.26 6.30 14.24
CA PRO A 70 -17.39 6.86 13.21
C PRO A 70 -16.59 5.80 12.44
N LEU A 71 -16.11 4.75 13.11
CA LEU A 71 -15.36 3.66 12.48
C LEU A 71 -16.20 2.86 11.49
N VAL A 72 -17.44 2.54 11.88
CA VAL A 72 -18.41 1.86 11.01
C VAL A 72 -18.75 2.73 9.80
N LEU A 73 -19.03 4.01 10.00
CA LEU A 73 -19.27 4.96 8.92
C LEU A 73 -18.11 5.02 7.93
N LEU A 74 -16.87 5.21 8.42
CA LEU A 74 -15.69 5.23 7.60
C LEU A 74 -15.48 3.90 6.85
N GLY A 75 -15.74 2.77 7.51
CA GLY A 75 -15.70 1.44 6.90
C GLY A 75 -16.70 1.31 5.74
N LEU A 76 -17.95 1.72 5.94
CA LEU A 76 -18.98 1.71 4.91
C LEU A 76 -18.60 2.61 3.73
N PHE A 77 -18.15 3.83 3.98
CA PHE A 77 -17.69 4.71 2.91
C PHE A 77 -16.45 4.16 2.19
N SER A 78 -15.55 3.52 2.90
CA SER A 78 -14.37 2.87 2.28
C SER A 78 -14.76 1.78 1.27
N ILE A 79 -15.82 1.03 1.55
CA ILE A 79 -16.31 -0.05 0.66
C ILE A 79 -17.10 0.54 -0.51
N PHE A 80 -18.04 1.42 -0.24
CA PHE A 80 -19.07 1.81 -1.21
C PHE A 80 -18.72 3.06 -2.02
N SER A 81 -17.95 4.01 -1.48
CA SER A 81 -17.69 5.29 -2.16
C SER A 81 -17.02 5.12 -3.52
N GLY A 82 -16.08 4.16 -3.64
CA GLY A 82 -15.43 3.88 -4.91
C GLY A 82 -16.39 3.45 -6.00
N TYR A 83 -17.41 2.67 -5.67
CA TYR A 83 -18.43 2.24 -6.60
C TYR A 83 -19.35 3.39 -7.02
N PHE A 84 -19.83 4.19 -6.06
CA PHE A 84 -20.74 5.30 -6.35
C PHE A 84 -20.07 6.46 -7.11
N PHE A 85 -18.81 6.75 -6.80
CA PHE A 85 -18.12 7.90 -7.36
C PHE A 85 -17.22 7.56 -8.55
N LYS A 86 -17.06 6.27 -8.93
CA LYS A 86 -16.16 5.89 -10.02
C LYS A 86 -16.47 6.64 -11.32
N ASP A 87 -17.75 6.71 -11.71
CA ASP A 87 -18.17 7.33 -12.95
C ASP A 87 -17.92 8.83 -12.96
N PHE A 88 -18.06 9.48 -11.80
CA PHE A 88 -17.79 10.91 -11.64
C PHE A 88 -16.31 11.27 -11.84
N PHE A 89 -15.39 10.38 -11.41
CA PHE A 89 -13.96 10.64 -11.54
C PHE A 89 -13.33 10.06 -12.82
N ILE A 90 -13.91 9.02 -13.39
CA ILE A 90 -13.30 8.24 -14.47
C ILE A 90 -13.96 8.56 -15.81
N ASN A 91 -15.23 8.92 -15.84
CA ASN A 91 -15.96 9.14 -17.09
C ASN A 91 -15.47 10.41 -17.76
N GLU A 92 -15.18 10.31 -19.06
CA GLU A 92 -14.72 11.44 -19.91
C GLU A 92 -15.67 12.63 -19.87
N LYS A 93 -16.97 12.39 -19.74
CA LYS A 93 -17.99 13.44 -19.64
C LYS A 93 -17.76 14.38 -18.45
N TYR A 94 -17.25 13.86 -17.34
CA TYR A 94 -16.96 14.63 -16.12
C TYR A 94 -15.49 15.03 -16.00
N ALA A 95 -14.61 14.41 -16.78
CA ALA A 95 -13.19 14.73 -16.80
C ALA A 95 -12.91 16.20 -17.14
N GLN A 96 -13.75 16.80 -18.01
CA GLN A 96 -13.67 18.22 -18.36
C GLN A 96 -13.92 19.17 -17.19
N LEU A 97 -14.60 18.72 -16.14
CA LEU A 97 -14.82 19.51 -14.92
C LEU A 97 -13.59 19.56 -14.01
N TRP A 98 -12.75 18.52 -14.05
CA TRP A 98 -11.59 18.35 -13.18
C TRP A 98 -10.28 18.76 -13.85
N ILE A 99 -10.21 18.60 -15.14
CA ILE A 99 -9.01 18.92 -15.92
C ILE A 99 -9.28 20.25 -16.59
N ILE A 100 -8.54 21.26 -16.16
CA ILE A 100 -8.47 22.54 -16.88
C ILE A 100 -8.15 22.19 -18.34
N SER A 101 -9.05 22.46 -19.21
CA SER A 101 -9.33 21.92 -20.54
C SER A 101 -8.19 21.84 -21.57
N ASN A 102 -6.95 22.15 -21.19
CA ASN A 102 -5.84 22.30 -22.13
C ASN A 102 -4.66 21.33 -21.92
N VAL A 103 -4.72 20.44 -20.94
CA VAL A 103 -3.51 19.65 -20.58
C VAL A 103 -3.53 18.23 -21.13
N ILE A 104 -4.68 17.62 -21.37
CA ILE A 104 -4.73 16.24 -21.86
C ILE A 104 -5.83 16.09 -22.91
N ASN A 105 -5.43 15.78 -24.13
CA ASN A 105 -6.33 15.30 -25.17
C ASN A 105 -6.71 13.84 -24.82
N ILE A 106 -7.75 13.67 -24.02
CA ILE A 106 -8.23 12.36 -23.52
C ILE A 106 -8.80 11.52 -24.69
N SER A 107 -9.11 12.17 -25.83
CA SER A 107 -9.67 11.51 -27.01
C SER A 107 -8.82 10.36 -27.61
N ASN A 108 -7.54 10.25 -27.24
CA ASN A 108 -6.65 9.18 -27.70
C ASN A 108 -6.45 8.06 -26.66
N PHE A 109 -7.17 8.09 -25.56
CA PHE A 109 -7.13 7.01 -24.57
C PHE A 109 -8.12 5.92 -24.99
N ASP A 110 -7.82 5.23 -26.10
CA ASP A 110 -8.56 4.06 -26.56
C ASP A 110 -8.34 2.90 -25.58
N LEU A 111 -8.97 3.01 -24.40
CA LEU A 111 -9.05 1.91 -23.43
C LEU A 111 -9.90 0.73 -23.95
N HIS A 112 -10.63 0.94 -25.07
CA HIS A 112 -11.67 0.00 -25.53
C HIS A 112 -11.20 -1.15 -26.40
N HIS A 113 -9.96 -1.21 -26.88
CA HIS A 113 -9.57 -2.21 -27.88
C HIS A 113 -8.45 -3.18 -27.53
N LYS A 114 -7.85 -3.13 -26.34
CA LYS A 114 -6.84 -4.14 -25.97
C LYS A 114 -7.40 -5.14 -24.96
N ILE A 115 -7.45 -6.37 -25.38
CA ILE A 115 -7.72 -7.64 -24.67
C ILE A 115 -8.12 -7.43 -23.19
N TYR A 116 -9.42 -7.46 -22.89
CA TYR A 116 -10.00 -7.30 -21.55
C TYR A 116 -9.31 -8.13 -20.46
N LEU A 117 -8.76 -9.29 -20.81
CA LEU A 117 -8.04 -10.16 -19.87
C LEU A 117 -6.79 -9.52 -19.27
N ILE A 118 -6.08 -8.66 -20.01
CA ILE A 118 -4.84 -8.01 -19.51
C ILE A 118 -5.15 -7.01 -18.39
N TYR A 119 -6.32 -6.38 -18.43
CA TYR A 119 -6.75 -5.45 -17.39
C TYR A 119 -6.98 -6.13 -16.03
N PHE A 120 -7.31 -7.42 -16.02
CA PHE A 120 -7.51 -8.17 -14.77
C PHE A 120 -6.21 -8.69 -14.15
N ILE A 121 -5.07 -8.61 -14.83
CA ILE A 121 -3.79 -9.11 -14.32
C ILE A 121 -3.44 -8.50 -12.95
N PRO A 122 -3.48 -7.18 -12.72
CA PRO A 122 -3.17 -6.61 -11.42
C PRO A 122 -4.06 -7.15 -10.30
N THR A 123 -5.35 -7.31 -10.59
CA THR A 123 -6.33 -7.86 -9.63
C THR A 123 -6.01 -9.32 -9.29
N VAL A 124 -5.69 -10.15 -10.28
CA VAL A 124 -5.29 -11.55 -10.07
C VAL A 124 -4.01 -11.63 -9.22
N PHE A 125 -3.02 -10.78 -9.49
CA PHE A 125 -1.79 -10.71 -8.71
C PHE A 125 -2.03 -10.23 -7.27
N ALA A 126 -2.98 -9.33 -7.06
CA ALA A 126 -3.38 -8.92 -5.71
C ALA A 126 -3.96 -10.10 -4.93
N PHE A 127 -4.90 -10.85 -5.50
CA PHE A 127 -5.46 -12.06 -4.87
C PHE A 127 -4.40 -13.13 -4.63
N PHE A 128 -3.51 -13.34 -5.58
CA PHE A 128 -2.41 -14.29 -5.43
C PHE A 128 -1.50 -13.91 -4.25
N GLY A 129 -1.19 -12.63 -4.05
CA GLY A 129 -0.44 -12.13 -2.89
C GLY A 129 -1.14 -12.43 -1.56
N ILE A 130 -2.46 -12.29 -1.50
CA ILE A 130 -3.27 -12.64 -0.32
C ILE A 130 -3.15 -14.13 -0.02
N ILE A 131 -3.37 -14.99 -1.02
CA ILE A 131 -3.29 -16.44 -0.87
C ILE A 131 -1.89 -16.86 -0.39
N LEU A 132 -0.82 -16.28 -0.96
CA LEU A 132 0.55 -16.56 -0.55
C LEU A 132 0.77 -16.27 0.93
N ILE A 133 0.32 -15.11 1.42
CA ILE A 133 0.47 -14.76 2.84
C ILE A 133 -0.23 -15.77 3.73
N PHE A 134 -1.50 -16.04 3.47
CA PHE A 134 -2.23 -17.01 4.27
C PHE A 134 -1.55 -18.38 4.25
N TYR A 135 -1.14 -18.86 3.07
CA TYR A 135 -0.46 -20.14 2.95
C TYR A 135 0.82 -20.22 3.78
N PHE A 136 1.70 -19.21 3.66
CA PHE A 136 2.97 -19.23 4.37
C PHE A 136 2.83 -19.02 5.87
N TYR A 137 1.93 -18.16 6.31
CA TYR A 137 1.78 -17.86 7.73
C TYR A 137 0.96 -18.90 8.49
N PHE A 138 -0.02 -19.56 7.87
CA PHE A 138 -0.78 -20.63 8.52
C PHE A 138 -0.11 -22.00 8.40
N PHE A 139 0.42 -22.34 7.22
CA PHE A 139 0.87 -23.71 6.97
C PHE A 139 2.39 -23.88 6.93
N LYS A 140 3.16 -22.85 6.58
CA LYS A 140 4.59 -22.98 6.30
C LYS A 140 5.45 -21.93 7.02
N GLN A 141 5.19 -21.71 8.31
CA GLN A 141 5.96 -20.75 9.13
C GLN A 141 7.47 -21.04 9.13
N ASN A 142 7.87 -22.30 9.04
CA ASN A 142 9.27 -22.71 8.98
C ASN A 142 10.00 -22.15 7.76
N VAL A 143 9.31 -21.94 6.62
CA VAL A 143 9.89 -21.34 5.42
C VAL A 143 10.23 -19.88 5.67
N ILE A 144 9.37 -19.15 6.36
CA ILE A 144 9.61 -17.74 6.73
C ILE A 144 10.84 -17.63 7.64
N LEU A 145 10.95 -18.51 8.65
CA LEU A 145 12.10 -18.56 9.54
C LEU A 145 13.40 -18.94 8.82
N PHE A 146 13.33 -19.86 7.88
CA PHE A 146 14.46 -20.23 7.01
C PHE A 146 14.92 -19.05 6.14
N LEU A 147 14.00 -18.37 5.49
CA LEU A 147 14.31 -17.18 4.67
C LEU A 147 14.93 -16.06 5.51
N LYS A 148 14.38 -15.82 6.71
CA LYS A 148 14.94 -14.84 7.65
C LYS A 148 16.38 -15.17 8.04
N LYS A 149 16.69 -16.45 8.28
CA LYS A 149 18.07 -16.89 8.60
C LYS A 149 19.00 -16.80 7.39
N LYS A 150 18.54 -17.25 6.22
CA LYS A 150 19.34 -17.25 5.00
C LYS A 150 19.70 -15.84 4.53
N PHE A 151 18.79 -14.89 4.66
CA PHE A 151 18.96 -13.50 4.26
C PHE A 151 19.09 -12.56 5.47
N SER A 152 19.81 -12.98 6.52
CA SER A 152 19.88 -12.25 7.79
C SER A 152 20.41 -10.82 7.63
N SER A 153 21.45 -10.59 6.83
CA SER A 153 22.01 -9.26 6.60
C SER A 153 21.02 -8.33 5.90
N PHE A 154 20.34 -8.83 4.88
CA PHE A 154 19.29 -8.07 4.18
C PHE A 154 18.09 -7.81 5.08
N TYR A 155 17.70 -8.82 5.88
CA TYR A 155 16.64 -8.67 6.86
C TYR A 155 16.97 -7.58 7.89
N GLN A 156 18.20 -7.55 8.44
CA GLN A 156 18.64 -6.52 9.38
C GLN A 156 18.66 -5.14 8.74
N PHE A 157 19.10 -5.03 7.50
CA PHE A 157 19.11 -3.78 6.75
C PHE A 157 17.68 -3.20 6.59
N LEU A 158 16.70 -4.06 6.25
CA LEU A 158 15.30 -3.67 6.16
C LEU A 158 14.69 -3.36 7.54
N LEU A 159 15.03 -4.15 8.57
CA LEU A 159 14.55 -3.95 9.94
C LEU A 159 15.00 -2.59 10.49
N ASN A 160 16.23 -2.20 10.22
CA ASN A 160 16.78 -0.92 10.61
C ASN A 160 16.38 0.23 9.66
N LYS A 161 15.33 0.03 8.84
CA LYS A 161 14.78 1.05 7.92
C LYS A 161 15.86 1.66 7.03
N TRP A 162 16.73 0.81 6.46
CA TRP A 162 17.86 1.20 5.59
C TRP A 162 18.86 2.12 6.31
N TYR A 163 18.86 2.16 7.62
CA TYR A 163 19.68 3.06 8.46
C TYR A 163 19.47 4.56 8.19
N PHE A 164 18.36 4.93 7.55
CA PHE A 164 18.04 6.34 7.28
C PHE A 164 17.88 7.16 8.57
N ASP A 165 17.19 6.60 9.56
CA ASP A 165 16.98 7.28 10.84
C ASP A 165 18.32 7.52 11.55
N ASP A 166 19.24 6.55 11.50
CA ASP A 166 20.57 6.66 12.11
C ASP A 166 21.45 7.70 11.38
N PHE A 167 21.40 7.69 10.05
CA PHE A 167 22.09 8.65 9.22
C PHE A 167 21.59 10.08 9.51
N TYR A 168 20.29 10.24 9.50
CA TYR A 168 19.65 11.53 9.75
C TYR A 168 19.98 12.06 11.15
N ASN A 169 19.85 11.24 12.18
CA ASN A 169 20.15 11.60 13.54
C ASN A 169 21.63 11.95 13.74
N ARG A 170 22.54 11.20 13.11
CA ARG A 170 23.98 11.41 13.28
C ARG A 170 24.48 12.65 12.57
N ILE A 171 24.03 12.89 11.33
CA ILE A 171 24.56 13.98 10.49
C ILE A 171 23.76 15.27 10.67
N ILE A 172 22.44 15.20 10.74
CA ILE A 172 21.61 16.40 10.75
C ILE A 172 21.27 16.81 12.18
N VAL A 173 20.59 15.93 12.93
CA VAL A 173 20.04 16.29 14.25
C VAL A 173 21.16 16.67 15.24
N LYS A 174 22.21 15.85 15.36
CA LYS A 174 23.33 16.14 16.27
C LYS A 174 24.04 17.45 15.95
N ASN A 175 24.21 17.77 14.67
CA ASN A 175 24.88 19.01 14.27
C ASN A 175 23.99 20.23 14.52
N ILE A 176 22.67 20.13 14.29
CA ILE A 176 21.73 21.21 14.63
C ILE A 176 21.70 21.46 16.12
N ILE A 177 21.66 20.41 16.95
CA ILE A 177 21.69 20.55 18.42
C ILE A 177 22.96 21.24 18.87
N LYS A 178 24.14 20.83 18.36
CA LYS A 178 25.40 21.48 18.66
C LYS A 178 25.43 22.97 18.27
N LEU A 179 24.88 23.28 17.09
CA LEU A 179 24.73 24.66 16.62
C LEU A 179 23.83 25.48 17.54
N SER A 180 22.70 24.93 17.94
CA SER A 180 21.75 25.53 18.88
C SER A 180 22.41 25.79 20.25
N GLU A 181 23.14 24.82 20.80
CA GLU A 181 23.87 24.98 22.06
C GLU A 181 24.96 26.09 21.98
N ASN A 182 25.66 26.15 20.85
CA ASN A 182 26.69 27.19 20.64
C ASN A 182 26.08 28.62 20.53
N LEU A 183 24.92 28.73 19.91
CA LEU A 183 24.17 29.98 19.78
C LEU A 183 23.55 30.41 21.12
N TRP A 184 23.13 29.47 21.95
CA TRP A 184 22.57 29.74 23.26
C TRP A 184 23.63 30.17 24.30
N LYS A 185 24.85 29.67 24.18
CA LYS A 185 25.95 29.99 25.08
C LYS A 185 26.68 31.33 24.77
N LYS A 186 26.31 31.98 23.66
CA LYS A 186 26.74 33.35 23.33
C LYS A 186 25.72 34.37 23.78
#